data_2481dc71d370f9ff97aea4e520277b75
#
_entry.id   2481dc71d370f9ff97aea4e520277b75
#
_cell.length_a   1.000
_cell.length_b   1.000
_cell.length_c   1.000
_cell.angle_alpha   90.00
_cell.angle_beta   90.00
_cell.angle_gamma   90.00
#
_symmetry.space_group_name_H-M   'P 1'
#
loop_
_entity.id
_entity.type
_entity.pdbx_description
1 polymer ?
#
loop_
_entity_poly.entity_id
_entity_poly.type
_entity_poly.pdbx_seq_one_letter_code
_entity_poly.pdbx_strand_id
1 'polypeptide(L)'
;AAGGTPHFLFIISYLLFENHPLIKFTEGLRNMKFTETLMKFVFTLCACLSIAAVVLICVFLFANGIPTLFEIGPLKFLLGKTWKPGSDIYGILPMILGSVYVTAGAILVGVPLGVLTAVYMSRFASSGINRFMLPAVQLLAGIPSVVYGFFGMIVLVPAVQAMVKTPFFTQVLQVKGGKGMSLFTASVLLGIMILPTVITVSKTSLDAVPQSYYEGSLALGATHERSVFSAVLPAAKSGVLSAIILGIGRAVGETMAVVMVAGNQTWMPQGLFKGLRTMTSNIVMEMGYATDLHRESLIATGVVLFVFILLINLCFSLVKGGSDHA
;
A
#
# COMPACT_ATOMS: atom_id res chain seq x y z
N ALA A 1 15.19 13.83 -25.45
CA ALA A 1 15.38 15.00 -24.61
C ALA A 1 14.05 15.48 -24.05
N ALA A 2 14.01 15.73 -22.76
CA ALA A 2 13.00 16.42 -21.98
C ALA A 2 11.63 15.71 -21.90
N GLY A 3 11.05 15.43 -20.78
CA GLY A 3 11.08 15.90 -19.44
C GLY A 3 9.75 15.55 -18.85
N GLY A 4 9.71 14.55 -17.96
CA GLY A 4 8.53 14.19 -17.19
C GLY A 4 8.25 15.26 -16.13
N THR A 5 7.34 16.18 -16.40
CA THR A 5 6.75 17.02 -15.37
C THR A 5 5.76 16.18 -14.56
N PRO A 6 5.74 16.28 -13.25
CA PRO A 6 4.96 15.40 -12.41
C PRO A 6 3.46 15.65 -12.62
N HIS A 7 2.77 14.66 -13.14
CA HIS A 7 1.31 14.61 -13.31
C HIS A 7 0.51 15.01 -12.05
N PHE A 8 1.15 14.99 -10.89
CA PHE A 8 0.52 15.38 -9.61
C PHE A 8 0.20 16.88 -9.53
N LEU A 9 1.09 17.75 -10.04
CA LEU A 9 0.81 19.19 -10.10
C LEU A 9 -0.23 19.52 -11.19
N PHE A 10 -0.29 18.72 -12.26
CA PHE A 10 -1.30 18.89 -13.30
C PHE A 10 -2.68 18.45 -12.83
N ILE A 11 -2.78 17.38 -12.00
CA ILE A 11 -4.05 16.91 -11.42
C ILE A 11 -4.59 17.92 -10.38
N ILE A 12 -3.72 18.51 -9.55
CA ILE A 12 -4.13 19.57 -8.61
C ILE A 12 -4.55 20.84 -9.36
N SER A 13 -3.86 21.20 -10.43
CA SER A 13 -4.25 22.30 -11.32
C SER A 13 -5.58 22.03 -12.02
N TYR A 14 -5.79 20.81 -12.53
CA TYR A 14 -7.02 20.44 -13.25
C TYR A 14 -8.23 20.33 -12.33
N LEU A 15 -8.07 19.77 -11.12
CA LEU A 15 -9.15 19.63 -10.12
C LEU A 15 -9.54 20.96 -9.47
N LEU A 16 -8.64 21.94 -9.43
CA LEU A 16 -8.91 23.24 -8.83
C LEU A 16 -9.39 24.31 -9.83
N PHE A 17 -9.20 24.12 -11.17
CA PHE A 17 -9.30 25.26 -12.07
C PHE A 17 -10.32 25.17 -13.21
N GLU A 18 -10.85 24.00 -13.62
CA GLU A 18 -11.61 23.98 -14.87
C GLU A 18 -13.15 23.96 -14.77
N ASN A 19 -13.79 23.72 -13.60
CA ASN A 19 -15.26 23.71 -13.51
C ASN A 19 -15.86 24.14 -12.17
N HIS A 20 -15.23 25.00 -11.38
CA HIS A 20 -15.84 25.50 -10.16
C HIS A 20 -16.49 26.88 -10.37
N PRO A 21 -17.71 27.15 -9.84
CA PRO A 21 -18.40 28.46 -9.96
C PRO A 21 -17.60 29.62 -9.38
N LEU A 22 -16.50 29.38 -8.69
CA LEU A 22 -15.52 30.38 -8.23
C LEU A 22 -14.75 31.04 -9.40
N ILE A 23 -14.68 30.42 -10.60
CA ILE A 23 -14.01 31.03 -11.77
C ILE A 23 -14.80 32.25 -12.28
N LYS A 24 -16.14 32.23 -12.21
CA LYS A 24 -16.99 33.39 -12.54
C LYS A 24 -16.87 34.52 -11.53
N PHE A 25 -16.49 34.21 -10.28
CA PHE A 25 -16.24 35.20 -9.25
C PHE A 25 -14.88 35.90 -9.42
N THR A 26 -13.91 35.22 -10.04
CA THR A 26 -12.56 35.77 -10.29
C THR A 26 -12.47 36.66 -11.51
N GLU A 27 -13.42 36.64 -12.45
CA GLU A 27 -13.48 37.62 -13.56
C GLU A 27 -13.82 39.03 -13.03
N GLY A 28 -14.47 39.15 -11.88
CA GLY A 28 -14.70 40.42 -11.19
C GLY A 28 -13.50 40.98 -10.42
N LEU A 29 -12.43 40.18 -10.24
CA LEU A 29 -11.28 40.53 -9.41
C LEU A 29 -10.02 40.82 -10.23
N ARG A 30 -10.18 41.39 -11.44
CA ARG A 30 -9.07 41.70 -12.38
C ARG A 30 -7.98 42.65 -11.86
N ASN A 31 -8.04 43.05 -10.58
CA ASN A 31 -7.05 43.90 -9.91
C ASN A 31 -6.19 43.19 -8.83
N MET A 32 -6.13 41.84 -8.83
CA MET A 32 -5.42 41.12 -7.77
C MET A 32 -4.14 40.40 -8.25
N LYS A 33 -3.29 41.06 -9.02
CA LYS A 33 -1.91 40.57 -9.30
C LYS A 33 -1.14 40.22 -8.02
N PHE A 34 -1.43 40.93 -6.92
CA PHE A 34 -0.77 40.70 -5.63
C PHE A 34 -1.20 39.35 -4.98
N THR A 35 -2.50 39.03 -4.94
CA THR A 35 -2.98 37.75 -4.39
C THR A 35 -2.55 36.57 -5.22
N GLU A 36 -2.55 36.69 -6.55
CA GLU A 36 -2.06 35.64 -7.45
C GLU A 36 -0.57 35.37 -7.22
N THR A 37 0.22 36.44 -7.11
CA THR A 37 1.65 36.33 -6.82
C THR A 37 1.90 35.74 -5.43
N LEU A 38 1.13 36.17 -4.42
CA LEU A 38 1.19 35.64 -3.07
C LEU A 38 0.84 34.13 -3.04
N MET A 39 -0.23 33.72 -3.73
CA MET A 39 -0.62 32.31 -3.81
C MET A 39 0.43 31.46 -4.52
N LYS A 40 0.99 31.95 -5.62
CA LYS A 40 2.13 31.29 -6.31
C LYS A 40 3.31 31.11 -5.35
N PHE A 41 3.66 32.15 -4.61
CA PHE A 41 4.75 32.08 -3.63
C PHE A 41 4.45 31.06 -2.52
N VAL A 42 3.23 31.08 -1.94
CA VAL A 42 2.83 30.11 -0.90
C VAL A 42 2.88 28.69 -1.42
N PHE A 43 2.33 28.40 -2.61
CA PHE A 43 2.37 27.05 -3.18
C PHE A 43 3.81 26.60 -3.49
N THR A 44 4.63 27.49 -4.04
CA THR A 44 6.05 27.20 -4.28
C THR A 44 6.78 26.91 -2.97
N LEU A 45 6.55 27.72 -1.94
CA LEU A 45 7.13 27.52 -0.62
C LEU A 45 6.72 26.16 -0.02
N CYS A 46 5.42 25.82 -0.06
CA CYS A 46 4.92 24.52 0.41
C CYS A 46 5.54 23.35 -0.35
N ALA A 47 5.66 23.47 -1.67
CA ALA A 47 6.31 22.45 -2.50
C ALA A 47 7.79 22.28 -2.14
N CYS A 48 8.53 23.40 -2.00
CA CYS A 48 9.94 23.35 -1.59
C CYS A 48 10.11 22.76 -0.18
N LEU A 49 9.26 23.14 0.78
CA LEU A 49 9.30 22.59 2.14
C LEU A 49 9.02 21.08 2.14
N SER A 50 8.06 20.63 1.34
CA SER A 50 7.75 19.18 1.22
C SER A 50 8.94 18.40 0.65
N ILE A 51 9.57 18.91 -0.41
CA ILE A 51 10.75 18.26 -0.99
C ILE A 51 11.91 18.29 0.00
N ALA A 52 12.16 19.44 0.64
CA ALA A 52 13.22 19.58 1.63
C ALA A 52 13.05 18.61 2.82
N ALA A 53 11.81 18.43 3.30
CA ALA A 53 11.50 17.49 4.38
C ALA A 53 11.84 16.03 3.97
N VAL A 54 11.45 15.62 2.76
CA VAL A 54 11.77 14.27 2.26
C VAL A 54 13.27 14.07 2.11
N VAL A 55 13.98 15.04 1.53
CA VAL A 55 15.45 15.00 1.38
C VAL A 55 16.12 14.91 2.74
N LEU A 56 15.68 15.71 3.72
CA LEU A 56 16.23 15.70 5.08
C LEU A 56 16.04 14.34 5.76
N ILE A 57 14.85 13.74 5.63
CA ILE A 57 14.58 12.39 6.15
C ILE A 57 15.51 11.35 5.48
N CYS A 58 15.66 11.42 4.16
CA CYS A 58 16.57 10.52 3.44
C CYS A 58 18.01 10.70 3.90
N VAL A 59 18.52 11.95 3.96
CA VAL A 59 19.88 12.24 4.42
C VAL A 59 20.10 11.73 5.83
N PHE A 60 19.18 12.01 6.76
CA PHE A 60 19.27 11.52 8.14
C PHE A 60 19.30 9.98 8.19
N LEU A 61 18.41 9.33 7.45
CA LEU A 61 18.28 7.87 7.43
C LEU A 61 19.56 7.22 6.91
N PHE A 62 20.08 7.69 5.79
CA PHE A 62 21.29 7.14 5.18
C PHE A 62 22.56 7.49 5.95
N ALA A 63 22.69 8.72 6.47
CA ALA A 63 23.85 9.14 7.23
C ALA A 63 24.05 8.36 8.54
N ASN A 64 22.95 7.97 9.19
CA ASN A 64 23.02 7.20 10.45
C ASN A 64 22.92 5.69 10.22
N GLY A 65 22.16 5.23 9.23
CA GLY A 65 21.95 3.79 9.06
C GLY A 65 23.02 3.07 8.25
N ILE A 66 23.67 3.75 7.28
CA ILE A 66 24.73 3.11 6.47
C ILE A 66 25.98 2.78 7.31
N PRO A 67 26.53 3.68 8.14
CA PRO A 67 27.69 3.35 8.99
C PRO A 67 27.43 2.11 9.85
N THR A 68 26.31 2.05 10.53
CA THR A 68 25.92 0.91 11.37
C THR A 68 25.79 -0.39 10.58
N LEU A 69 25.28 -0.31 9.35
CA LEU A 69 25.18 -1.48 8.47
C LEU A 69 26.57 -2.06 8.13
N PHE A 70 27.57 -1.20 7.95
CA PHE A 70 28.96 -1.64 7.75
C PHE A 70 29.63 -2.10 9.04
N GLU A 71 29.35 -1.50 10.19
CA GLU A 71 29.86 -1.88 11.51
C GLU A 71 29.43 -3.29 11.90
N ILE A 72 28.14 -3.62 11.76
CA ILE A 72 27.59 -4.96 12.03
C ILE A 72 28.04 -5.97 10.96
N GLY A 73 28.28 -5.48 9.75
CA GLY A 73 28.54 -6.26 8.54
C GLY A 73 27.27 -6.49 7.71
N PRO A 74 27.24 -6.02 6.43
CA PRO A 74 26.03 -6.01 5.61
C PRO A 74 25.38 -7.40 5.44
N LEU A 75 26.18 -8.41 5.16
CA LEU A 75 25.68 -9.79 5.00
C LEU A 75 25.17 -10.37 6.32
N LYS A 76 25.86 -10.10 7.43
CA LYS A 76 25.46 -10.58 8.75
C LYS A 76 24.15 -9.92 9.20
N PHE A 77 23.98 -8.63 8.91
CA PHE A 77 22.76 -7.89 9.20
C PHE A 77 21.59 -8.37 8.33
N LEU A 78 21.75 -8.43 7.00
CA LEU A 78 20.66 -8.76 6.07
C LEU A 78 20.27 -10.24 6.11
N LEU A 79 21.24 -11.16 6.21
CA LEU A 79 21.01 -12.61 6.16
C LEU A 79 21.02 -13.27 7.54
N GLY A 80 21.25 -12.52 8.60
CA GLY A 80 21.20 -13.01 9.97
C GLY A 80 19.79 -13.47 10.34
N LYS A 81 19.69 -14.66 10.93
CA LYS A 81 18.41 -15.32 11.27
C LYS A 81 17.95 -15.01 12.69
N THR A 82 18.73 -14.31 13.47
CA THR A 82 18.50 -14.07 14.89
C THR A 82 18.54 -12.57 15.17
N TRP A 83 17.50 -12.07 15.82
CA TRP A 83 17.42 -10.73 16.36
C TRP A 83 17.40 -10.81 17.88
N LYS A 84 18.51 -10.42 18.52
CA LYS A 84 18.67 -10.45 19.98
C LYS A 84 19.56 -9.29 20.44
N PRO A 85 18.99 -8.08 20.56
CA PRO A 85 19.75 -6.88 20.92
C PRO A 85 20.54 -6.99 22.24
N GLY A 86 19.96 -7.66 23.26
CA GLY A 86 20.65 -7.88 24.52
C GLY A 86 21.91 -8.75 24.47
N SER A 87 22.27 -9.27 23.29
CA SER A 87 23.51 -10.04 23.02
C SER A 87 24.21 -9.51 21.78
N ASP A 88 23.95 -8.27 21.35
CA ASP A 88 24.48 -7.58 20.16
C ASP A 88 24.37 -8.37 18.85
N ILE A 89 23.26 -9.11 18.71
CA ILE A 89 22.96 -9.88 17.50
C ILE A 89 21.80 -9.22 16.76
N TYR A 90 22.09 -8.68 15.56
CA TYR A 90 21.17 -7.86 14.77
C TYR A 90 20.93 -8.45 13.37
N GLY A 91 20.31 -9.62 13.29
CA GLY A 91 19.94 -10.24 12.02
C GLY A 91 18.48 -9.94 11.67
N ILE A 92 18.20 -9.29 10.52
CA ILE A 92 16.87 -8.84 10.13
C ILE A 92 16.16 -9.73 9.09
N LEU A 93 16.76 -10.83 8.67
CA LEU A 93 16.17 -11.74 7.68
C LEU A 93 14.72 -12.18 8.04
N PRO A 94 14.41 -12.54 9.32
CA PRO A 94 13.05 -12.90 9.70
C PRO A 94 12.04 -11.78 9.45
N MET A 95 12.43 -10.52 9.67
CA MET A 95 11.59 -9.34 9.47
C MET A 95 11.40 -9.01 7.99
N ILE A 96 12.45 -9.19 7.17
CA ILE A 96 12.36 -9.05 5.71
C ILE A 96 11.34 -10.06 5.17
N LEU A 97 11.51 -11.34 5.50
CA LEU A 97 10.60 -12.40 5.08
C LEU A 97 9.18 -12.20 5.64
N GLY A 98 9.08 -11.73 6.89
CA GLY A 98 7.81 -11.37 7.51
C GLY A 98 7.08 -10.30 6.70
N SER A 99 7.76 -9.22 6.31
CA SER A 99 7.18 -8.16 5.47
C SER A 99 6.76 -8.68 4.10
N VAL A 100 7.60 -9.49 3.45
CA VAL A 100 7.28 -10.08 2.13
C VAL A 100 6.05 -10.98 2.21
N TYR A 101 6.00 -11.88 3.17
CA TYR A 101 4.90 -12.86 3.28
C TYR A 101 3.57 -12.22 3.64
N VAL A 102 3.56 -11.25 4.58
CA VAL A 102 2.32 -10.53 4.94
C VAL A 102 1.81 -9.73 3.75
N THR A 103 2.70 -9.02 3.04
CA THR A 103 2.34 -8.25 1.86
C THR A 103 1.84 -9.15 0.73
N ALA A 104 2.53 -10.24 0.44
CA ALA A 104 2.10 -11.21 -0.57
C ALA A 104 0.71 -11.79 -0.24
N GLY A 105 0.47 -12.16 1.01
CA GLY A 105 -0.84 -12.64 1.46
C GLY A 105 -1.93 -11.57 1.35
N ALA A 106 -1.62 -10.32 1.67
CA ALA A 106 -2.55 -9.20 1.52
C ALA A 106 -2.91 -8.95 0.04
N ILE A 107 -1.92 -9.05 -0.86
CA ILE A 107 -2.13 -8.92 -2.31
C ILE A 107 -3.02 -10.05 -2.83
N LEU A 108 -2.76 -11.29 -2.44
CA LEU A 108 -3.54 -12.46 -2.88
C LEU A 108 -5.03 -12.35 -2.50
N VAL A 109 -5.35 -11.69 -1.39
CA VAL A 109 -6.74 -11.49 -0.94
C VAL A 109 -7.29 -10.17 -1.48
N GLY A 110 -6.58 -9.07 -1.27
CA GLY A 110 -7.10 -7.73 -1.50
C GLY A 110 -7.16 -7.34 -2.97
N VAL A 111 -6.20 -7.74 -3.80
CA VAL A 111 -6.18 -7.35 -5.22
C VAL A 111 -7.29 -7.99 -6.03
N PRO A 112 -7.50 -9.32 -5.99
CA PRO A 112 -8.60 -9.93 -6.75
C PRO A 112 -9.97 -9.37 -6.33
N LEU A 113 -10.22 -9.27 -5.03
CA LEU A 113 -11.48 -8.73 -4.50
C LEU A 113 -11.64 -7.25 -4.88
N GLY A 114 -10.59 -6.46 -4.78
CA GLY A 114 -10.62 -5.03 -5.10
C GLY A 114 -10.87 -4.77 -6.59
N VAL A 115 -10.16 -5.47 -7.47
CA VAL A 115 -10.31 -5.32 -8.92
C VAL A 115 -11.69 -5.81 -9.38
N LEU A 116 -12.15 -6.97 -8.91
CA LEU A 116 -13.49 -7.47 -9.26
C LEU A 116 -14.60 -6.54 -8.76
N THR A 117 -14.45 -6.00 -7.55
CA THR A 117 -15.39 -4.99 -7.03
C THR A 117 -15.38 -3.73 -7.89
N ALA A 118 -14.22 -3.26 -8.32
CA ALA A 118 -14.09 -2.10 -9.21
C ALA A 118 -14.76 -2.34 -10.56
N VAL A 119 -14.54 -3.51 -11.17
CA VAL A 119 -15.21 -3.91 -12.43
C VAL A 119 -16.73 -3.96 -12.24
N TYR A 120 -17.20 -4.57 -11.16
CA TYR A 120 -18.62 -4.62 -10.84
C TYR A 120 -19.22 -3.20 -10.69
N MET A 121 -18.59 -2.35 -9.91
CA MET A 121 -19.04 -0.97 -9.69
C MET A 121 -18.98 -0.11 -10.95
N SER A 122 -18.02 -0.35 -11.85
CA SER A 122 -17.86 0.44 -13.08
C SER A 122 -18.85 0.04 -14.17
N ARG A 123 -19.16 -1.26 -14.34
CA ARG A 123 -19.85 -1.76 -15.54
C ARG A 123 -21.11 -2.58 -15.28
N PHE A 124 -21.31 -3.09 -14.07
CA PHE A 124 -22.45 -3.97 -13.76
C PHE A 124 -23.42 -3.37 -12.73
N ALA A 125 -22.94 -2.54 -11.82
CA ALA A 125 -23.76 -2.01 -10.75
C ALA A 125 -24.73 -0.94 -11.25
N SER A 126 -25.99 -1.03 -10.82
CA SER A 126 -26.96 0.03 -11.06
C SER A 126 -26.57 1.33 -10.35
N SER A 127 -27.11 2.47 -10.82
CA SER A 127 -26.84 3.78 -10.21
C SER A 127 -27.20 3.82 -8.71
N GLY A 128 -28.24 3.10 -8.28
CA GLY A 128 -28.62 3.00 -6.87
C GLY A 128 -27.59 2.25 -6.04
N ILE A 129 -27.07 1.13 -6.54
CA ILE A 129 -26.02 0.35 -5.86
C ILE A 129 -24.74 1.18 -5.76
N ASN A 130 -24.33 1.85 -6.85
CA ASN A 130 -23.13 2.70 -6.85
C ASN A 130 -23.24 3.88 -5.87
N ARG A 131 -24.44 4.46 -5.72
CA ARG A 131 -24.71 5.55 -4.77
C ARG A 131 -24.45 5.13 -3.33
N PHE A 132 -24.64 3.84 -3.00
CA PHE A 132 -24.36 3.29 -1.67
C PHE A 132 -22.92 2.78 -1.54
N MET A 133 -22.42 2.01 -2.52
CA MET A 133 -21.11 1.37 -2.46
C MET A 133 -19.96 2.38 -2.44
N LEU A 134 -20.03 3.44 -3.24
CA LEU A 134 -18.92 4.39 -3.34
C LEU A 134 -18.65 5.10 -2.01
N PRO A 135 -19.64 5.68 -1.31
CA PRO A 135 -19.43 6.22 0.04
C PRO A 135 -18.93 5.17 1.04
N ALA A 136 -19.45 3.94 0.98
CA ALA A 136 -19.02 2.87 1.88
C ALA A 136 -17.52 2.55 1.71
N VAL A 137 -17.04 2.46 0.46
CA VAL A 137 -15.62 2.26 0.15
C VAL A 137 -14.78 3.47 0.63
N GLN A 138 -15.29 4.69 0.44
CA GLN A 138 -14.61 5.91 0.91
C GLN A 138 -14.54 5.99 2.44
N LEU A 139 -15.60 5.58 3.15
CA LEU A 139 -15.60 5.49 4.62
C LEU A 139 -14.54 4.49 5.11
N LEU A 140 -14.42 3.32 4.46
CA LEU A 140 -13.36 2.36 4.79
C LEU A 140 -11.96 2.97 4.59
N ALA A 141 -11.76 3.80 3.56
CA ALA A 141 -10.47 4.48 3.35
C ALA A 141 -10.13 5.48 4.46
N GLY A 142 -11.14 6.07 5.10
CA GLY A 142 -11.01 7.05 6.17
C GLY A 142 -10.74 6.45 7.57
N ILE A 143 -10.90 5.14 7.76
CA ILE A 143 -10.68 4.50 9.06
C ILE A 143 -9.18 4.48 9.38
N PRO A 144 -8.74 4.98 10.57
CA PRO A 144 -7.35 4.90 11.00
C PRO A 144 -6.86 3.44 11.10
N SER A 145 -5.60 3.18 10.74
CA SER A 145 -5.04 1.82 10.75
C SER A 145 -5.06 1.15 12.13
N VAL A 146 -4.91 1.94 13.19
CA VAL A 146 -5.02 1.46 14.59
C VAL A 146 -6.40 0.86 14.87
N VAL A 147 -7.48 1.47 14.34
CA VAL A 147 -8.85 0.96 14.51
C VAL A 147 -9.01 -0.38 13.78
N TYR A 148 -8.44 -0.51 12.58
CA TYR A 148 -8.38 -1.78 11.87
C TYR A 148 -7.62 -2.85 12.68
N GLY A 149 -6.47 -2.47 13.26
CA GLY A 149 -5.69 -3.36 14.12
C GLY A 149 -6.46 -3.83 15.34
N PHE A 150 -7.16 -2.91 16.02
CA PHE A 150 -8.01 -3.21 17.17
C PHE A 150 -9.18 -4.13 16.80
N PHE A 151 -9.87 -3.85 15.69
CA PHE A 151 -10.89 -4.74 15.13
C PHE A 151 -10.30 -6.13 14.80
N GLY A 152 -9.15 -6.16 14.18
CA GLY A 152 -8.43 -7.40 13.88
C GLY A 152 -8.13 -8.21 15.13
N MET A 153 -7.69 -7.56 16.20
CA MET A 153 -7.37 -8.21 17.48
C MET A 153 -8.63 -8.77 18.16
N ILE A 154 -9.74 -8.03 18.16
CA ILE A 154 -10.97 -8.44 18.86
C ILE A 154 -11.81 -9.42 18.04
N VAL A 155 -11.84 -9.30 16.73
CA VAL A 155 -12.73 -10.08 15.86
C VAL A 155 -11.97 -11.13 15.05
N LEU A 156 -10.94 -10.73 14.29
CA LEU A 156 -10.25 -11.66 13.38
C LEU A 156 -9.37 -12.66 14.13
N VAL A 157 -8.63 -12.22 15.15
CA VAL A 157 -7.73 -13.10 15.91
C VAL A 157 -8.52 -14.24 16.59
N PRO A 158 -9.62 -14.00 17.34
CA PRO A 158 -10.45 -15.09 17.89
C PRO A 158 -11.10 -15.96 16.81
N ALA A 159 -11.58 -15.37 15.71
CA ALA A 159 -12.17 -16.12 14.60
C ALA A 159 -11.16 -17.08 13.96
N VAL A 160 -9.95 -16.62 13.67
CA VAL A 160 -8.88 -17.45 13.14
C VAL A 160 -8.45 -18.51 14.15
N GLN A 161 -8.37 -18.16 15.43
CA GLN A 161 -8.05 -19.13 16.48
C GLN A 161 -9.10 -20.24 16.59
N ALA A 162 -10.37 -19.90 16.48
CA ALA A 162 -11.46 -20.87 16.46
C ALA A 162 -11.39 -21.76 15.20
N MET A 163 -11.14 -21.15 14.03
CA MET A 163 -10.98 -21.85 12.76
C MET A 163 -9.85 -22.89 12.82
N VAL A 164 -8.67 -22.52 13.32
CA VAL A 164 -7.50 -23.41 13.40
C VAL A 164 -7.71 -24.58 14.36
N LYS A 165 -8.59 -24.46 15.36
CA LYS A 165 -8.94 -25.53 16.31
C LYS A 165 -9.92 -26.56 15.73
N THR A 166 -10.53 -26.31 14.57
CA THR A 166 -11.46 -27.26 13.97
C THR A 166 -10.75 -28.55 13.55
N PRO A 167 -11.44 -29.71 13.54
CA PRO A 167 -10.86 -31.00 13.14
C PRO A 167 -10.23 -30.97 11.74
N PHE A 168 -10.79 -30.20 10.82
CA PHE A 168 -10.25 -30.03 9.48
C PHE A 168 -8.82 -29.47 9.48
N PHE A 169 -8.55 -28.41 10.23
CA PHE A 169 -7.22 -27.81 10.32
C PHE A 169 -6.25 -28.64 11.14
N THR A 170 -6.70 -29.26 12.23
CA THR A 170 -5.83 -30.03 13.11
C THR A 170 -5.50 -31.43 12.57
N GLN A 171 -6.46 -32.10 11.94
CA GLN A 171 -6.30 -33.48 11.46
C GLN A 171 -5.92 -33.56 9.97
N VAL A 172 -6.58 -32.77 9.10
CA VAL A 172 -6.35 -32.81 7.65
C VAL A 172 -5.13 -31.98 7.27
N LEU A 173 -5.08 -30.71 7.69
CA LEU A 173 -3.97 -29.80 7.37
C LEU A 173 -2.81 -29.87 8.38
N GLN A 174 -2.93 -30.70 9.41
CA GLN A 174 -1.90 -30.93 10.45
C GLN A 174 -1.32 -29.63 11.06
N VAL A 175 -2.14 -28.61 11.20
CA VAL A 175 -1.72 -27.31 11.76
C VAL A 175 -1.53 -27.46 13.27
N LYS A 176 -0.29 -27.68 13.70
CA LYS A 176 0.06 -27.81 15.12
C LYS A 176 0.33 -26.44 15.76
N GLY A 177 -0.37 -26.15 16.87
CA GLY A 177 -0.11 -24.97 17.72
C GLY A 177 -0.36 -23.63 16.99
N GLY A 178 -1.34 -23.55 16.11
CA GLY A 178 -1.75 -22.32 15.47
C GLY A 178 -2.34 -21.34 16.48
N LYS A 179 -1.87 -20.11 16.44
CA LYS A 179 -2.38 -18.98 17.24
C LYS A 179 -3.23 -18.10 16.36
N GLY A 180 -4.21 -17.39 16.93
CA GLY A 180 -5.00 -16.42 16.17
C GLY A 180 -4.16 -15.25 15.67
N MET A 181 -3.19 -14.78 16.46
CA MET A 181 -2.17 -13.81 16.01
C MET A 181 -1.15 -14.51 15.11
N SER A 182 -1.21 -14.22 13.80
CA SER A 182 -0.48 -15.01 12.81
C SER A 182 -0.29 -14.25 11.49
N LEU A 183 0.56 -14.80 10.63
CA LEU A 183 0.72 -14.36 9.23
C LEU A 183 -0.64 -14.27 8.51
N PHE A 184 -1.47 -15.31 8.65
CA PHE A 184 -2.78 -15.35 7.98
C PHE A 184 -3.68 -14.19 8.41
N THR A 185 -3.81 -13.95 9.72
CA THR A 185 -4.64 -12.86 10.25
C THR A 185 -4.13 -11.49 9.79
N ALA A 186 -2.82 -11.29 9.83
CA ALA A 186 -2.20 -10.05 9.34
C ALA A 186 -2.44 -9.86 7.84
N SER A 187 -2.29 -10.90 7.03
CA SER A 187 -2.53 -10.86 5.57
C SER A 187 -3.97 -10.53 5.22
N VAL A 188 -4.94 -11.16 5.91
CA VAL A 188 -6.38 -10.89 5.68
C VAL A 188 -6.71 -9.45 6.08
N LEU A 189 -6.27 -9.00 7.24
CA LEU A 189 -6.51 -7.63 7.71
C LEU A 189 -5.92 -6.60 6.73
N LEU A 190 -4.68 -6.79 6.33
CA LEU A 190 -4.04 -5.93 5.32
C LEU A 190 -4.75 -5.99 3.97
N GLY A 191 -5.19 -7.17 3.56
CA GLY A 191 -6.00 -7.36 2.35
C GLY A 191 -7.26 -6.49 2.36
N ILE A 192 -7.97 -6.45 3.50
CA ILE A 192 -9.14 -5.59 3.70
C ILE A 192 -8.75 -4.10 3.64
N MET A 193 -7.64 -3.72 4.25
CA MET A 193 -7.18 -2.34 4.31
C MET A 193 -6.74 -1.76 2.96
N ILE A 194 -6.28 -2.59 2.02
CA ILE A 194 -5.91 -2.12 0.68
C ILE A 194 -7.10 -2.05 -0.28
N LEU A 195 -8.23 -2.71 0.02
CA LEU A 195 -9.43 -2.73 -0.83
C LEU A 195 -9.87 -1.34 -1.28
N PRO A 196 -10.03 -0.33 -0.40
CA PRO A 196 -10.50 0.99 -0.82
C PRO A 196 -9.62 1.63 -1.88
N THR A 197 -8.31 1.52 -1.73
CA THR A 197 -7.33 2.06 -2.68
C THR A 197 -7.41 1.34 -4.03
N VAL A 198 -7.41 0.00 -4.02
CA VAL A 198 -7.49 -0.80 -5.24
C VAL A 198 -8.82 -0.58 -5.95
N ILE A 199 -9.95 -0.56 -5.22
CA ILE A 199 -11.29 -0.36 -5.79
C ILE A 199 -11.37 1.02 -6.44
N THR A 200 -11.04 2.08 -5.70
CA THR A 200 -11.24 3.46 -6.15
C THR A 200 -10.39 3.77 -7.39
N VAL A 201 -9.11 3.44 -7.35
CA VAL A 201 -8.19 3.75 -8.47
C VAL A 201 -8.49 2.86 -9.68
N SER A 202 -8.80 1.57 -9.48
CA SER A 202 -9.19 0.68 -10.59
C SER A 202 -10.52 1.13 -11.21
N LYS A 203 -11.52 1.50 -10.39
CA LYS A 203 -12.80 2.00 -10.89
C LYS A 203 -12.61 3.26 -11.72
N THR A 204 -11.87 4.25 -11.23
CA THR A 204 -11.57 5.48 -11.98
C THR A 204 -10.89 5.17 -13.31
N SER A 205 -9.97 4.21 -13.33
CA SER A 205 -9.29 3.80 -14.56
C SER A 205 -10.23 3.10 -15.56
N LEU A 206 -11.16 2.28 -15.08
CA LEU A 206 -12.19 1.63 -15.91
C LEU A 206 -13.20 2.63 -16.45
N ASP A 207 -13.58 3.62 -15.65
CA ASP A 207 -14.51 4.67 -16.06
C ASP A 207 -13.89 5.63 -17.10
N ALA A 208 -12.58 5.79 -17.08
CA ALA A 208 -11.84 6.60 -18.05
C ALA A 208 -11.69 5.95 -19.44
N VAL A 209 -11.99 4.66 -19.61
CA VAL A 209 -11.96 3.99 -20.91
C VAL A 209 -13.07 4.54 -21.80
N PRO A 210 -12.76 5.05 -23.02
CA PRO A 210 -13.76 5.56 -23.95
C PRO A 210 -14.87 4.54 -24.23
N GLN A 211 -16.11 5.02 -24.25
CA GLN A 211 -17.31 4.18 -24.44
C GLN A 211 -17.28 3.42 -25.78
N SER A 212 -16.59 3.95 -26.78
CA SER A 212 -16.42 3.34 -28.11
C SER A 212 -15.76 1.96 -28.06
N TYR A 213 -14.88 1.67 -27.09
CA TYR A 213 -14.30 0.33 -26.90
C TYR A 213 -15.36 -0.71 -26.55
N TYR A 214 -16.27 -0.34 -25.65
CA TYR A 214 -17.37 -1.20 -25.23
C TYR A 214 -18.38 -1.38 -26.35
N GLU A 215 -18.84 -0.29 -26.96
CA GLU A 215 -19.83 -0.29 -28.04
C GLU A 215 -19.33 -1.02 -29.30
N GLY A 216 -18.05 -0.82 -29.65
CA GLY A 216 -17.41 -1.54 -30.76
C GLY A 216 -17.40 -3.06 -30.56
N SER A 217 -17.13 -3.50 -29.32
CA SER A 217 -17.18 -4.93 -28.97
C SER A 217 -18.60 -5.50 -29.08
N LEU A 218 -19.62 -4.76 -28.62
CA LEU A 218 -21.01 -5.16 -28.77
C LEU A 218 -21.45 -5.22 -30.24
N ALA A 219 -21.01 -4.26 -31.07
CA ALA A 219 -21.32 -4.22 -32.50
C ALA A 219 -20.77 -5.44 -33.24
N LEU A 220 -19.67 -6.03 -32.76
CA LEU A 220 -19.13 -7.30 -33.25
C LEU A 220 -19.84 -8.56 -32.70
N GLY A 221 -20.94 -8.39 -31.94
CA GLY A 221 -21.74 -9.48 -31.42
C GLY A 221 -21.24 -10.08 -30.08
N ALA A 222 -20.32 -9.42 -29.37
CA ALA A 222 -19.91 -9.86 -28.04
C ALA A 222 -21.02 -9.61 -27.01
N THR A 223 -21.11 -10.48 -25.98
CA THR A 223 -21.99 -10.22 -24.82
C THR A 223 -21.44 -9.09 -23.95
N HIS A 224 -22.29 -8.54 -23.07
CA HIS A 224 -21.88 -7.51 -22.10
C HIS A 224 -20.65 -7.91 -21.32
N GLU A 225 -20.65 -9.09 -20.70
CA GLU A 225 -19.56 -9.62 -19.89
C GLU A 225 -18.27 -9.74 -20.72
N ARG A 226 -18.37 -10.31 -21.91
CA ARG A 226 -17.23 -10.49 -22.81
C ARG A 226 -16.64 -9.13 -23.21
N SER A 227 -17.47 -8.15 -23.51
CA SER A 227 -17.04 -6.79 -23.86
C SER A 227 -16.29 -6.12 -22.70
N VAL A 228 -16.74 -6.31 -21.45
CA VAL A 228 -16.07 -5.76 -20.27
C VAL A 228 -14.72 -6.43 -20.06
N PHE A 229 -14.64 -7.76 -20.07
CA PHE A 229 -13.40 -8.47 -19.75
C PHE A 229 -12.40 -8.50 -20.91
N SER A 230 -12.85 -8.48 -22.17
CA SER A 230 -11.96 -8.59 -23.35
C SER A 230 -11.62 -7.25 -24.01
N ALA A 231 -12.40 -6.17 -23.79
CA ALA A 231 -12.12 -4.87 -24.38
C ALA A 231 -11.85 -3.80 -23.30
N VAL A 232 -12.78 -3.60 -22.34
CA VAL A 232 -12.66 -2.52 -21.37
C VAL A 232 -11.56 -2.76 -20.34
N LEU A 233 -11.51 -3.94 -19.72
CA LEU A 233 -10.52 -4.25 -18.69
C LEU A 233 -9.06 -4.25 -19.25
N PRO A 234 -8.77 -4.82 -20.42
CA PRO A 234 -7.46 -4.69 -21.04
C PRO A 234 -7.09 -3.24 -21.39
N ALA A 235 -8.05 -2.42 -21.86
CA ALA A 235 -7.82 -1.00 -22.12
C ALA A 235 -7.49 -0.20 -20.84
N ALA A 236 -8.05 -0.59 -19.68
CA ALA A 236 -7.75 0.01 -18.38
C ALA A 236 -6.50 -0.58 -17.68
N LYS A 237 -5.79 -1.53 -18.31
CA LYS A 237 -4.73 -2.34 -17.67
C LYS A 237 -3.68 -1.50 -16.95
N SER A 238 -3.17 -0.44 -17.57
CA SER A 238 -2.13 0.40 -16.97
C SER A 238 -2.61 1.11 -15.70
N GLY A 239 -3.87 1.55 -15.67
CA GLY A 239 -4.48 2.17 -14.50
C GLY A 239 -4.79 1.16 -13.38
N VAL A 240 -5.27 -0.04 -13.73
CA VAL A 240 -5.48 -1.13 -12.77
C VAL A 240 -4.16 -1.57 -12.16
N LEU A 241 -3.09 -1.71 -12.95
CA LEU A 241 -1.75 -1.99 -12.44
C LEU A 241 -1.27 -0.89 -11.48
N SER A 242 -1.54 0.39 -11.80
CA SER A 242 -1.21 1.50 -10.89
C SER A 242 -1.97 1.39 -9.56
N ALA A 243 -3.24 0.98 -9.57
CA ALA A 243 -4.03 0.74 -8.37
C ALA A 243 -3.42 -0.36 -7.49
N ILE A 244 -2.96 -1.45 -8.13
CA ILE A 244 -2.31 -2.56 -7.44
C ILE A 244 -0.99 -2.09 -6.80
N ILE A 245 -0.16 -1.34 -7.52
CA ILE A 245 1.11 -0.80 -7.01
C ILE A 245 0.89 0.09 -5.79
N LEU A 246 -0.12 0.98 -5.85
CA LEU A 246 -0.49 1.82 -4.70
C LEU A 246 -0.96 0.98 -3.50
N GLY A 247 -1.74 -0.06 -3.74
CA GLY A 247 -2.15 -1.02 -2.71
C GLY A 247 -0.97 -1.73 -2.06
N ILE A 248 0.01 -2.18 -2.86
CA ILE A 248 1.24 -2.83 -2.38
C ILE A 248 2.07 -1.86 -1.53
N GLY A 249 2.29 -0.64 -2.02
CA GLY A 249 3.02 0.39 -1.27
C GLY A 249 2.40 0.64 0.10
N ARG A 250 1.06 0.70 0.17
CA ARG A 250 0.33 0.82 1.44
C ARG A 250 0.52 -0.40 2.34
N ALA A 251 0.46 -1.62 1.78
CA ALA A 251 0.62 -2.86 2.55
C ALA A 251 2.02 -3.01 3.14
N VAL A 252 3.07 -2.71 2.38
CA VAL A 252 4.48 -2.79 2.85
C VAL A 252 4.76 -1.79 3.97
N GLY A 253 4.17 -0.59 3.88
CA GLY A 253 4.35 0.48 4.88
C GLY A 253 3.47 0.33 6.12
N GLU A 254 2.49 -0.60 6.13
CA GLU A 254 1.57 -0.73 7.27
C GLU A 254 2.29 -1.25 8.51
N THR A 255 2.10 -0.56 9.60
CA THR A 255 2.80 -0.82 10.86
C THR A 255 1.84 -1.16 11.99
N MET A 256 0.95 -0.22 12.34
CA MET A 256 0.17 -0.30 13.57
C MET A 256 -0.83 -1.45 13.57
N ALA A 257 -1.53 -1.66 12.45
CA ALA A 257 -2.46 -2.78 12.33
C ALA A 257 -1.73 -4.13 12.41
N VAL A 258 -0.56 -4.24 11.75
CA VAL A 258 0.25 -5.47 11.75
C VAL A 258 0.80 -5.77 13.14
N VAL A 259 1.32 -4.77 13.87
CA VAL A 259 1.80 -4.93 15.27
C VAL A 259 0.73 -5.58 16.15
N MET A 260 -0.53 -5.24 15.96
CA MET A 260 -1.62 -5.74 16.83
C MET A 260 -2.02 -7.19 16.54
N VAL A 261 -1.83 -7.69 15.30
CA VAL A 261 -2.39 -8.99 14.88
C VAL A 261 -1.35 -10.03 14.43
N ALA A 262 -0.10 -9.62 14.15
CA ALA A 262 0.92 -10.51 13.60
C ALA A 262 1.62 -11.40 14.62
N GLY A 263 1.49 -11.11 15.92
CA GLY A 263 2.10 -11.89 17.02
C GLY A 263 3.55 -11.57 17.32
N ASN A 264 4.20 -10.69 16.57
CA ASN A 264 5.50 -10.02 16.82
C ASN A 264 6.69 -10.92 17.18
N GLN A 265 6.76 -12.14 16.65
CA GLN A 265 7.86 -13.07 16.90
C GLN A 265 9.08 -12.73 16.02
N THR A 266 10.28 -12.75 16.63
CA THR A 266 11.54 -12.34 16.00
C THR A 266 12.27 -13.47 15.27
N TRP A 267 11.81 -14.70 15.38
CA TRP A 267 12.39 -15.84 14.66
C TRP A 267 11.82 -16.00 13.25
N MET A 268 12.46 -16.86 12.48
CA MET A 268 12.04 -17.16 11.11
C MET A 268 10.56 -17.56 11.03
N PRO A 269 9.80 -17.06 10.04
CA PRO A 269 8.42 -17.46 9.82
C PRO A 269 8.28 -18.97 9.61
N GLN A 270 7.44 -19.64 10.41
CA GLN A 270 7.32 -21.10 10.44
C GLN A 270 6.01 -21.62 9.85
N GLY A 271 5.18 -20.74 9.28
CA GLY A 271 3.90 -21.15 8.68
C GLY A 271 2.81 -20.07 8.77
N LEU A 272 1.72 -20.32 8.06
CA LEU A 272 0.60 -19.36 7.92
C LEU A 272 -0.07 -18.99 9.25
N PHE A 273 -0.17 -19.93 10.18
CA PHE A 273 -0.85 -19.75 11.47
C PHE A 273 0.13 -19.55 12.64
N LYS A 274 1.35 -19.15 12.32
CA LYS A 274 2.36 -18.75 13.30
C LYS A 274 2.56 -17.24 13.28
N GLY A 275 2.95 -16.68 14.42
CA GLY A 275 3.31 -15.29 14.55
C GLY A 275 4.60 -14.97 13.79
N LEU A 276 4.74 -13.72 13.39
CA LEU A 276 5.94 -13.17 12.79
C LEU A 276 6.06 -11.69 13.12
N ARG A 277 7.17 -11.07 12.73
CA ARG A 277 7.42 -9.64 12.85
C ARG A 277 7.82 -9.07 11.49
N THR A 278 7.28 -7.91 11.12
CA THR A 278 7.71 -7.16 9.93
C THR A 278 8.82 -6.17 10.26
N MET A 279 9.51 -5.63 9.26
CA MET A 279 10.53 -4.60 9.45
C MET A 279 9.96 -3.34 10.12
N THR A 280 8.79 -2.88 9.66
CA THR A 280 8.07 -1.73 10.23
C THR A 280 7.69 -1.97 11.68
N SER A 281 7.14 -3.15 12.00
CA SER A 281 6.80 -3.54 13.38
C SER A 281 8.02 -3.61 14.29
N ASN A 282 9.16 -4.10 13.79
CA ASN A 282 10.41 -4.16 14.55
C ASN A 282 10.88 -2.78 14.98
N ILE A 283 10.91 -1.83 14.03
CA ILE A 283 11.31 -0.45 14.30
C ILE A 283 10.40 0.18 15.35
N VAL A 284 9.09 0.14 15.16
CA VAL A 284 8.14 0.84 16.04
C VAL A 284 8.09 0.25 17.44
N MET A 285 8.18 -1.08 17.55
CA MET A 285 8.12 -1.73 18.87
C MET A 285 9.36 -1.49 19.72
N GLU A 286 10.54 -1.36 19.12
CA GLU A 286 11.79 -1.31 19.86
C GLU A 286 12.42 0.09 19.93
N MET A 287 12.08 1.00 19.00
CA MET A 287 12.65 2.35 18.94
C MET A 287 12.47 3.16 20.22
N GLY A 288 11.38 2.94 20.95
CA GLY A 288 11.06 3.70 22.16
C GLY A 288 11.98 3.44 23.36
N TYR A 289 12.69 2.31 23.38
CA TYR A 289 13.60 1.94 24.46
C TYR A 289 15.01 1.56 23.96
N ALA A 290 15.24 1.57 22.66
CA ALA A 290 16.53 1.26 22.09
C ALA A 290 17.56 2.37 22.36
N THR A 291 18.76 1.98 22.75
CA THR A 291 19.93 2.85 22.96
C THR A 291 21.10 2.42 22.08
N ASP A 292 22.05 3.29 21.86
CA ASP A 292 23.34 3.01 21.21
C ASP A 292 23.19 2.18 19.92
N LEU A 293 23.98 1.14 19.75
CA LEU A 293 24.00 0.27 18.57
C LEU A 293 22.63 -0.37 18.27
N HIS A 294 21.82 -0.65 19.31
CA HIS A 294 20.45 -1.15 19.11
C HIS A 294 19.58 -0.12 18.36
N ARG A 295 19.61 1.15 18.77
CA ARG A 295 18.86 2.23 18.11
C ARG A 295 19.35 2.44 16.67
N GLU A 296 20.64 2.45 16.48
CA GLU A 296 21.26 2.61 15.15
C GLU A 296 20.92 1.43 14.22
N SER A 297 20.87 0.20 14.74
CA SER A 297 20.44 -0.98 13.97
C SER A 297 18.98 -0.91 13.52
N LEU A 298 18.10 -0.26 14.31
CA LEU A 298 16.72 0.01 13.88
C LEU A 298 16.67 1.07 12.78
N ILE A 299 17.54 2.08 12.83
CA ILE A 299 17.67 3.07 11.75
C ILE A 299 18.20 2.38 10.49
N ALA A 300 19.20 1.50 10.61
CA ALA A 300 19.71 0.69 9.51
C ALA A 300 18.60 -0.22 8.92
N THR A 301 17.70 -0.77 9.76
CA THR A 301 16.51 -1.50 9.28
C THR A 301 15.60 -0.58 8.47
N GLY A 302 15.48 0.69 8.84
CA GLY A 302 14.77 1.71 8.07
C GLY A 302 15.39 1.96 6.69
N VAL A 303 16.73 1.99 6.58
CA VAL A 303 17.43 2.07 5.27
C VAL A 303 17.08 0.87 4.39
N VAL A 304 17.14 -0.34 4.95
CA VAL A 304 16.79 -1.57 4.22
C VAL A 304 15.33 -1.54 3.75
N LEU A 305 14.41 -1.11 4.61
CA LEU A 305 13.00 -0.95 4.25
C LEU A 305 12.81 0.05 3.12
N PHE A 306 13.48 1.21 3.19
CA PHE A 306 13.42 2.23 2.16
C PHE A 306 13.89 1.70 0.80
N VAL A 307 15.06 1.05 0.77
CA VAL A 307 15.60 0.42 -0.44
C VAL A 307 14.66 -0.69 -0.95
N PHE A 308 14.10 -1.49 -0.07
CA PHE A 308 13.14 -2.54 -0.41
C PHE A 308 11.89 -1.98 -1.11
N ILE A 309 11.32 -0.89 -0.57
CA ILE A 309 10.17 -0.20 -1.18
C ILE A 309 10.54 0.38 -2.55
N LEU A 310 11.71 0.99 -2.69
CA LEU A 310 12.20 1.51 -3.97
C LEU A 310 12.34 0.40 -5.02
N LEU A 311 12.91 -0.75 -4.64
CA LEU A 311 13.07 -1.90 -5.54
C LEU A 311 11.72 -2.45 -5.99
N ILE A 312 10.77 -2.60 -5.08
CA ILE A 312 9.41 -3.02 -5.42
C ILE A 312 8.78 -2.05 -6.41
N ASN A 313 8.82 -0.75 -6.13
CA ASN A 313 8.24 0.27 -7.01
C ASN A 313 8.92 0.29 -8.39
N LEU A 314 10.24 0.13 -8.44
CA LEU A 314 11.00 0.04 -9.68
C LEU A 314 10.60 -1.20 -10.50
N CYS A 315 10.53 -2.38 -9.88
CA CYS A 315 10.09 -3.60 -10.54
C CYS A 315 8.69 -3.45 -11.18
N PHE A 316 7.74 -2.88 -10.44
CA PHE A 316 6.40 -2.64 -10.97
C PHE A 316 6.36 -1.56 -12.04
N SER A 317 7.17 -0.52 -11.94
CA SER A 317 7.31 0.53 -12.98
C SER A 317 7.80 -0.06 -14.29
N LEU A 318 8.78 -0.97 -14.25
CA LEU A 318 9.29 -1.68 -15.42
C LEU A 318 8.20 -2.56 -16.07
N VAL A 319 7.41 -3.28 -15.25
CA VAL A 319 6.28 -4.09 -15.75
C VAL A 319 5.23 -3.21 -16.42
N LYS A 320 4.95 -2.03 -15.86
CA LYS A 320 4.00 -1.07 -16.43
C LYS A 320 4.51 -0.51 -17.77
N GLY A 321 5.78 -0.10 -17.87
CA GLY A 321 6.36 0.46 -19.09
C GLY A 321 6.37 -0.53 -20.26
N GLY A 322 6.58 -1.82 -20.01
CA GLY A 322 6.47 -2.87 -21.03
C GLY A 322 5.03 -3.10 -21.54
N SER A 323 4.02 -2.64 -20.80
CA SER A 323 2.60 -2.80 -21.13
C SER A 323 2.05 -1.66 -22.02
N ASP A 324 2.74 -0.50 -22.08
CA ASP A 324 2.34 0.64 -22.88
C ASP A 324 2.92 0.58 -24.32
N HIS A 325 3.81 -0.39 -24.60
CA HIS A 325 4.42 -0.64 -25.91
C HIS A 325 3.92 -1.93 -26.59
N ALA A 326 2.99 -2.66 -25.98
CA ALA A 326 2.34 -3.85 -26.54
C ALA A 326 0.85 -3.59 -26.80
#